data_9734f75dc0052ed24cc97b84ea6358a5
#
_entry.id   9734f75dc0052ed24cc97b84ea6358a5
#
_cell.length_a   1.000
_cell.length_b   1.000
_cell.length_c   1.000
_cell.angle_alpha   90.00
_cell.angle_beta   90.00
_cell.angle_gamma   90.00
#
_symmetry.space_group_name_H-M   'P 1'
#
loop_
_entity.id
_entity.type
_entity.pdbx_description
1 polymer ?
#
loop_
_entity_poly.entity_id
_entity_poly.type
_entity_poly.pdbx_seq_one_letter_code
_entity_poly.pdbx_strand_id
1 'polypeptide(L)'
;GEGNSTLDNSNKYSDLYLLVSRRGCLKLLQENKFYNIFIQSVCLYHFVWQIKFLINSPEKLYFMDKDEKQRYLELLDENFSYIDNDTIMKFNLASCWFFHKVGILNCFKNEKPPFQIAYIEDYNPYKEQILLTYYTGDDEDIESILVDGEEVYADYKKIVKYDFLDRVFCYQKRLWAHIPKNAKDRLEVLINNEQGMVGKYGEYFLDVKNIRKEFQKRLPKSNIWLLMDRDYEADDNAEHLYRYIMQNHPEQEIVFALRKESSDWERLKKEGFNLVEFGSFEFERIIKKASKVISSHSDEYLIRYITPRQQFIFLQHGVIKDDLSKWLNSKKIDLFITSTKAEYDSIANDYNHYKFGKKEVVLTGLARHDALLKNNQCNARQIIIMPTWRANIVGVALGSSKRGLQSDFTQSEYFQKWNLLLNSNILQKLCEKYDYTIVFNPHPNIIPYLKDFNIPSYVKIANHNESLQELFCNSSLMITDYSSVAFEMAYLNKPVIYYQFDHEEFFNSHTYQKGYFDYKKDGFGPVVEDEESLLKELENLLQNDCNPFGIYKDNIDSTFAFKDGKCCERIYKVIKYDK
;
A
#
# COMPACT_ATOMS: atom_id res chain seq x y z
N GLY A 1 11.85 12.02 -14.24
CA GLY A 1 12.00 13.47 -14.17
C GLY A 1 11.99 13.89 -12.73
N GLU A 2 12.90 14.77 -12.34
CA GLU A 2 13.21 15.15 -10.95
C GLU A 2 12.19 16.10 -10.29
N GLY A 3 10.91 16.12 -10.67
CA GLY A 3 9.89 16.95 -10.02
C GLY A 3 10.09 18.48 -10.12
N ASN A 4 11.01 18.94 -10.98
CA ASN A 4 11.39 20.34 -11.16
C ASN A 4 11.09 20.87 -12.58
N SER A 5 10.26 20.17 -13.36
CA SER A 5 9.84 20.69 -14.66
C SER A 5 8.91 21.89 -14.47
N THR A 6 8.84 22.77 -15.48
CA THR A 6 7.90 23.90 -15.48
C THR A 6 6.45 23.43 -15.30
N LEU A 7 6.10 22.22 -15.77
CA LEU A 7 4.79 21.59 -15.57
C LEU A 7 4.57 21.15 -14.12
N ASP A 8 5.58 20.55 -13.48
CA ASP A 8 5.47 20.14 -12.07
C ASP A 8 5.32 21.35 -11.15
N ASN A 9 5.98 22.45 -11.48
CA ASN A 9 5.86 23.69 -10.72
C ASN A 9 4.53 24.42 -10.99
N SER A 10 4.01 24.39 -12.22
CA SER A 10 2.72 25.05 -12.54
C SER A 10 1.52 24.39 -11.84
N ASN A 11 1.59 23.07 -11.57
CA ASN A 11 0.55 22.34 -10.86
C ASN A 11 0.42 22.74 -9.37
N LYS A 12 1.29 23.59 -8.85
CA LYS A 12 1.29 24.09 -7.47
C LYS A 12 0.66 25.49 -7.31
N TYR A 13 0.07 26.04 -8.36
CA TYR A 13 -0.55 27.36 -8.33
C TYR A 13 -2.04 27.27 -8.63
N SER A 14 -2.86 27.88 -7.78
CA SER A 14 -4.32 27.95 -7.95
C SER A 14 -4.75 28.55 -9.31
N ASP A 15 -3.95 29.44 -9.86
CA ASP A 15 -4.20 30.07 -11.17
C ASP A 15 -4.33 29.05 -12.33
N LEU A 16 -3.61 27.92 -12.30
CA LEU A 16 -3.76 26.87 -13.31
C LEU A 16 -5.19 26.30 -13.30
N TYR A 17 -5.73 26.13 -12.13
CA TYR A 17 -7.06 25.53 -11.93
C TYR A 17 -8.19 26.53 -12.08
N LEU A 18 -8.03 27.73 -11.54
CA LEU A 18 -9.07 28.76 -11.53
C LEU A 18 -9.02 29.68 -12.74
N LEU A 19 -7.86 30.30 -13.01
CA LEU A 19 -7.73 31.32 -14.04
C LEU A 19 -7.74 30.72 -15.44
N VAL A 20 -6.97 29.66 -15.69
CA VAL A 20 -6.89 28.99 -17.00
C VAL A 20 -8.22 28.31 -17.33
N SER A 21 -8.87 27.66 -16.38
CA SER A 21 -10.20 27.07 -16.58
C SER A 21 -11.27 28.11 -16.88
N ARG A 22 -11.24 29.28 -16.25
CA ARG A 22 -12.21 30.34 -16.44
C ARG A 22 -11.93 31.19 -17.70
N ARG A 23 -10.70 31.76 -17.81
CA ARG A 23 -10.37 32.71 -18.87
C ARG A 23 -9.91 32.05 -20.16
N GLY A 24 -9.31 30.86 -20.07
CA GLY A 24 -8.88 30.06 -21.21
C GLY A 24 -10.04 29.22 -21.74
N CYS A 25 -10.33 28.11 -21.06
CA CYS A 25 -11.26 27.09 -21.58
C CYS A 25 -12.72 27.58 -21.63
N LEU A 26 -13.26 28.08 -20.52
CA LEU A 26 -14.67 28.48 -20.46
C LEU A 26 -14.99 29.59 -21.46
N LYS A 27 -14.15 30.62 -21.56
CA LYS A 27 -14.35 31.70 -22.53
C LYS A 27 -14.33 31.18 -23.96
N LEU A 28 -13.39 30.31 -24.31
CA LEU A 28 -13.34 29.70 -25.65
C LEU A 28 -14.58 28.87 -25.98
N LEU A 29 -15.10 28.10 -25.00
CA LEU A 29 -16.31 27.32 -25.17
C LEU A 29 -17.55 28.21 -25.33
N GLN A 30 -17.67 29.28 -24.55
CA GLN A 30 -18.78 30.24 -24.62
C GLN A 30 -18.80 31.05 -25.92
N GLU A 31 -17.64 31.53 -26.39
CA GLU A 31 -17.53 32.32 -27.62
C GLU A 31 -17.78 31.50 -28.88
N ASN A 32 -17.56 30.17 -28.83
CA ASN A 32 -17.72 29.25 -29.95
C ASN A 32 -18.95 28.34 -29.77
N LYS A 33 -20.06 28.90 -29.31
CA LYS A 33 -21.31 28.21 -29.11
C LYS A 33 -21.70 27.42 -30.38
N PHE A 34 -21.97 26.12 -30.18
CA PHE A 34 -22.45 25.13 -31.15
C PHE A 34 -21.41 24.50 -32.09
N TYR A 35 -21.07 23.22 -31.78
CA TYR A 35 -20.45 22.21 -32.64
C TYR A 35 -18.98 22.34 -33.02
N ASN A 36 -18.18 23.16 -32.36
CA ASN A 36 -16.74 23.12 -32.62
C ASN A 36 -16.05 22.01 -31.80
N ILE A 37 -16.14 20.78 -32.30
CA ILE A 37 -15.51 19.58 -31.70
C ILE A 37 -14.00 19.82 -31.42
N PHE A 38 -13.33 20.62 -32.25
CA PHE A 38 -11.91 20.92 -32.04
C PHE A 38 -11.69 21.72 -30.74
N ILE A 39 -12.46 22.78 -30.53
CA ILE A 39 -12.35 23.60 -29.30
C ILE A 39 -12.74 22.79 -28.07
N GLN A 40 -13.81 22.02 -28.13
CA GLN A 40 -14.18 21.10 -27.05
C GLN A 40 -13.05 20.11 -26.74
N SER A 41 -12.40 19.55 -27.78
CA SER A 41 -11.29 18.60 -27.60
C SER A 41 -10.04 19.26 -26.99
N VAL A 42 -9.74 20.52 -27.34
CA VAL A 42 -8.61 21.28 -26.75
C VAL A 42 -8.86 21.52 -25.25
N CYS A 43 -10.06 21.96 -24.88
CA CYS A 43 -10.41 22.15 -23.48
C CYS A 43 -10.42 20.83 -22.71
N LEU A 44 -10.97 19.78 -23.31
CA LEU A 44 -11.02 18.45 -22.73
C LEU A 44 -9.60 17.88 -22.52
N TYR A 45 -8.65 18.13 -23.45
CA TYR A 45 -7.26 17.75 -23.27
C TYR A 45 -6.64 18.36 -22.00
N HIS A 46 -6.91 19.65 -21.76
CA HIS A 46 -6.45 20.34 -20.54
C HIS A 46 -7.08 19.73 -19.27
N PHE A 47 -8.41 19.51 -19.26
CA PHE A 47 -9.10 18.96 -18.10
C PHE A 47 -8.74 17.51 -17.82
N VAL A 48 -8.53 16.67 -18.83
CA VAL A 48 -8.14 15.27 -18.64
C VAL A 48 -6.81 15.15 -17.86
N TRP A 49 -5.84 16.03 -18.11
CA TRP A 49 -4.60 16.07 -17.35
C TRP A 49 -4.84 16.43 -15.87
N GLN A 50 -5.65 17.44 -15.60
CA GLN A 50 -5.99 17.82 -14.22
C GLN A 50 -6.76 16.71 -13.51
N ILE A 51 -7.76 16.13 -14.18
CA ILE A 51 -8.57 15.04 -13.61
C ILE A 51 -7.69 13.85 -13.27
N LYS A 52 -6.84 13.38 -14.19
CA LYS A 52 -5.91 12.27 -13.94
C LYS A 52 -4.95 12.54 -12.78
N PHE A 53 -4.54 13.78 -12.61
CA PHE A 53 -3.65 14.19 -11.52
C PHE A 53 -4.34 14.15 -10.16
N LEU A 54 -5.65 14.44 -10.12
CA LEU A 54 -6.42 14.64 -8.89
C LEU A 54 -7.26 13.44 -8.45
N ILE A 55 -7.51 12.45 -9.32
CA ILE A 55 -8.24 11.23 -8.92
C ILE A 55 -7.55 10.59 -7.72
N ASN A 56 -8.32 10.37 -6.63
CA ASN A 56 -7.87 9.84 -5.34
C ASN A 56 -6.67 10.61 -4.75
N SER A 57 -6.53 11.91 -5.07
CA SER A 57 -5.37 12.72 -4.68
C SER A 57 -5.73 14.14 -4.29
N PRO A 58 -6.74 14.35 -3.41
CA PRO A 58 -7.17 15.70 -3.01
C PRO A 58 -6.07 16.50 -2.28
N GLU A 59 -5.11 15.80 -1.67
CA GLU A 59 -3.95 16.39 -0.99
C GLU A 59 -3.03 17.17 -1.93
N LYS A 60 -3.06 16.88 -3.21
CA LYS A 60 -2.25 17.62 -4.21
C LYS A 60 -2.69 19.08 -4.38
N LEU A 61 -3.89 19.42 -3.94
CA LEU A 61 -4.38 20.80 -3.88
C LEU A 61 -4.25 21.39 -2.47
N TYR A 62 -3.21 21.04 -1.70
CA TYR A 62 -2.95 21.56 -0.35
C TYR A 62 -2.78 23.08 -0.32
N PHE A 63 -2.37 23.71 -1.42
CA PHE A 63 -2.18 25.15 -1.60
C PHE A 63 -3.49 25.91 -1.87
N MET A 64 -4.60 25.22 -2.10
CA MET A 64 -5.93 25.79 -2.29
C MET A 64 -6.75 25.65 -1.00
N ASP A 65 -7.41 26.71 -0.59
CA ASP A 65 -8.37 26.65 0.48
C ASP A 65 -9.69 25.95 0.06
N LYS A 66 -10.62 25.83 1.00
CA LYS A 66 -11.89 25.15 0.75
C LYS A 66 -12.75 25.87 -0.30
N ASP A 67 -12.76 27.21 -0.26
CA ASP A 67 -13.57 28.03 -1.17
C ASP A 67 -12.99 28.00 -2.59
N GLU A 68 -11.67 27.99 -2.73
CA GLU A 68 -10.97 27.83 -4.00
C GLU A 68 -11.23 26.45 -4.63
N LYS A 69 -11.21 25.38 -3.83
CA LYS A 69 -11.56 24.02 -4.29
C LYS A 69 -13.01 23.93 -4.76
N GLN A 70 -13.94 24.51 -4.01
CA GLN A 70 -15.35 24.56 -4.39
C GLN A 70 -15.53 25.34 -5.70
N ARG A 71 -14.87 26.48 -5.83
CA ARG A 71 -14.92 27.32 -7.04
C ARG A 71 -14.32 26.60 -8.26
N TYR A 72 -13.28 25.80 -8.05
CA TYR A 72 -12.72 24.98 -9.12
C TYR A 72 -13.71 23.93 -9.60
N LEU A 73 -14.43 23.23 -8.70
CA LEU A 73 -15.46 22.26 -9.06
C LEU A 73 -16.60 22.93 -9.85
N GLU A 74 -17.09 24.09 -9.42
CA GLU A 74 -18.12 24.85 -10.14
C GLU A 74 -17.66 25.25 -11.55
N LEU A 75 -16.39 25.65 -11.71
CA LEU A 75 -15.81 25.95 -13.01
C LEU A 75 -15.71 24.73 -13.92
N LEU A 76 -15.42 23.56 -13.35
CA LEU A 76 -15.43 22.31 -14.13
C LEU A 76 -16.85 21.97 -14.59
N ASP A 77 -17.85 22.05 -13.70
CA ASP A 77 -19.25 21.81 -14.06
C ASP A 77 -19.70 22.73 -15.19
N GLU A 78 -19.38 24.03 -15.09
CA GLU A 78 -19.72 25.01 -16.14
C GLU A 78 -19.00 24.68 -17.46
N ASN A 79 -17.71 24.35 -17.44
CA ASN A 79 -16.97 23.98 -18.65
C ASN A 79 -17.55 22.71 -19.29
N PHE A 80 -17.80 21.65 -18.50
CA PHE A 80 -18.35 20.40 -18.99
C PHE A 80 -19.79 20.53 -19.51
N SER A 81 -20.55 21.54 -19.08
CA SER A 81 -21.87 21.83 -19.66
C SER A 81 -21.81 22.21 -21.15
N TYR A 82 -20.66 22.73 -21.63
CA TYR A 82 -20.43 23.10 -23.02
C TYR A 82 -19.73 22.01 -23.85
N ILE A 83 -19.32 20.89 -23.23
CA ILE A 83 -18.65 19.78 -23.91
C ILE A 83 -19.64 18.66 -24.13
N ASP A 84 -19.86 18.26 -25.40
CA ASP A 84 -20.80 17.21 -25.77
C ASP A 84 -20.36 15.83 -25.27
N ASN A 85 -21.31 14.98 -24.86
CA ASN A 85 -21.04 13.61 -24.45
C ASN A 85 -20.32 12.81 -25.57
N ASP A 86 -20.73 13.04 -26.82
CA ASP A 86 -20.10 12.45 -28.01
C ASP A 86 -18.60 12.82 -28.13
N THR A 87 -18.26 14.07 -27.83
CA THR A 87 -16.86 14.53 -27.83
C THR A 87 -16.07 13.81 -26.73
N ILE A 88 -16.63 13.68 -25.51
CA ILE A 88 -16.02 12.95 -24.41
C ILE A 88 -15.79 11.49 -24.81
N MET A 89 -16.80 10.82 -25.36
CA MET A 89 -16.72 9.40 -25.72
C MET A 89 -15.75 9.12 -26.86
N LYS A 90 -15.59 10.04 -27.82
CA LYS A 90 -14.65 9.92 -28.94
C LYS A 90 -13.23 10.39 -28.61
N PHE A 91 -13.05 11.10 -27.49
CA PHE A 91 -11.75 11.62 -27.10
C PHE A 91 -10.81 10.48 -26.65
N ASN A 92 -9.63 10.38 -27.27
CA ASN A 92 -8.63 9.32 -27.00
C ASN A 92 -7.18 9.85 -26.87
N LEU A 93 -7.02 11.17 -26.72
CA LEU A 93 -5.72 11.79 -26.44
C LEU A 93 -5.41 11.74 -24.93
N ALA A 94 -4.18 12.10 -24.57
CA ALA A 94 -3.70 12.15 -23.19
C ALA A 94 -3.94 10.85 -22.38
N SER A 95 -3.97 9.69 -23.05
CA SER A 95 -4.32 8.40 -22.44
C SER A 95 -5.65 8.48 -21.66
N CYS A 96 -6.66 9.10 -22.26
CA CYS A 96 -8.02 9.14 -21.75
C CYS A 96 -8.73 7.81 -22.05
N TRP A 97 -8.66 6.87 -21.10
CA TRP A 97 -9.28 5.55 -21.20
C TRP A 97 -10.77 5.61 -20.90
N PHE A 98 -11.51 4.53 -21.19
CA PHE A 98 -12.95 4.42 -20.94
C PHE A 98 -13.31 4.73 -19.48
N PHE A 99 -12.49 4.29 -18.51
CA PHE A 99 -12.55 4.68 -17.12
C PHE A 99 -12.70 6.19 -16.90
N HIS A 100 -11.86 7.01 -17.55
CA HIS A 100 -11.92 8.47 -17.41
C HIS A 100 -13.21 9.04 -18.02
N LYS A 101 -13.69 8.47 -19.13
CA LYS A 101 -14.91 8.90 -19.78
C LYS A 101 -16.14 8.63 -18.91
N VAL A 102 -16.21 7.44 -18.33
CA VAL A 102 -17.27 7.10 -17.36
C VAL A 102 -17.26 8.06 -16.18
N GLY A 103 -16.08 8.31 -15.60
CA GLY A 103 -15.95 9.21 -14.45
C GLY A 103 -16.27 10.66 -14.79
N ILE A 104 -15.87 11.16 -15.96
CA ILE A 104 -16.20 12.52 -16.42
C ILE A 104 -17.71 12.67 -16.60
N LEU A 105 -18.37 11.72 -17.28
CA LEU A 105 -19.81 11.74 -17.47
C LEU A 105 -20.56 11.70 -16.15
N ASN A 106 -20.15 10.82 -15.22
CA ASN A 106 -20.77 10.72 -13.91
C ASN A 106 -20.53 11.99 -13.06
N CYS A 107 -19.28 12.38 -12.89
CA CYS A 107 -18.89 13.41 -11.92
C CYS A 107 -19.34 14.82 -12.31
N PHE A 108 -19.34 15.16 -13.59
CA PHE A 108 -19.57 16.52 -14.07
C PHE A 108 -20.83 16.70 -14.94
N LYS A 109 -21.44 15.63 -15.40
CA LYS A 109 -22.63 15.71 -16.26
C LYS A 109 -23.84 14.94 -15.71
N ASN A 110 -23.65 14.13 -14.68
CA ASN A 110 -24.67 13.24 -14.14
C ASN A 110 -25.29 12.35 -15.23
N GLU A 111 -24.45 11.80 -16.11
CA GLU A 111 -24.81 11.01 -17.27
C GLU A 111 -24.13 9.64 -17.23
N LYS A 112 -24.78 8.64 -17.86
CA LYS A 112 -24.17 7.31 -18.06
C LYS A 112 -23.54 7.24 -19.47
N PRO A 113 -22.49 6.41 -19.67
CA PRO A 113 -21.97 6.17 -21.01
C PRO A 113 -23.03 5.43 -21.87
N PRO A 114 -23.05 5.64 -23.20
CA PRO A 114 -24.04 5.03 -24.10
C PRO A 114 -23.85 3.51 -24.30
N PHE A 115 -22.80 2.94 -23.75
CA PHE A 115 -22.49 1.51 -23.74
C PHE A 115 -21.57 1.18 -22.56
N GLN A 116 -21.47 -0.10 -22.22
CA GLN A 116 -20.55 -0.58 -21.18
C GLN A 116 -19.52 -1.57 -21.76
N ILE A 117 -18.34 -1.63 -21.12
CA ILE A 117 -17.27 -2.55 -21.48
C ILE A 117 -16.87 -3.33 -20.23
N ALA A 118 -17.04 -4.64 -20.25
CA ALA A 118 -16.52 -5.56 -19.26
C ALA A 118 -15.16 -6.08 -19.74
N TYR A 119 -14.10 -5.71 -19.03
CA TYR A 119 -12.73 -6.14 -19.34
C TYR A 119 -12.41 -7.47 -18.66
N ILE A 120 -11.61 -8.30 -19.33
CA ILE A 120 -11.00 -9.46 -18.72
C ILE A 120 -9.62 -9.04 -18.20
N GLU A 121 -9.46 -8.97 -16.90
CA GLU A 121 -8.18 -8.60 -16.28
C GLU A 121 -7.31 -9.81 -15.97
N ASP A 122 -7.91 -10.90 -15.52
CA ASP A 122 -7.15 -12.10 -15.12
C ASP A 122 -7.99 -13.38 -15.23
N TYR A 123 -7.30 -14.51 -15.08
CA TYR A 123 -7.90 -15.83 -15.04
C TYR A 123 -7.11 -16.73 -14.09
N ASN A 124 -7.82 -17.41 -13.21
CA ASN A 124 -7.26 -18.43 -12.34
C ASN A 124 -7.48 -19.83 -12.96
N PRO A 125 -6.44 -20.47 -13.54
CA PRO A 125 -6.60 -21.75 -14.21
C PRO A 125 -6.83 -22.93 -13.25
N TYR A 126 -6.54 -22.76 -11.96
CA TYR A 126 -6.74 -23.80 -10.95
C TYR A 126 -8.20 -23.90 -10.50
N LYS A 127 -8.87 -22.72 -10.40
CA LYS A 127 -10.28 -22.62 -10.01
C LYS A 127 -11.21 -22.42 -11.21
N GLU A 128 -10.70 -22.35 -12.42
CA GLU A 128 -11.47 -22.01 -13.62
C GLU A 128 -12.25 -20.70 -13.45
N GLN A 129 -11.65 -19.70 -12.82
CA GLN A 129 -12.28 -18.41 -12.54
C GLN A 129 -11.70 -17.32 -13.43
N ILE A 130 -12.57 -16.48 -13.98
CA ILE A 130 -12.22 -15.28 -14.73
C ILE A 130 -12.44 -14.03 -13.86
N LEU A 131 -11.54 -13.07 -13.96
CA LEU A 131 -11.73 -11.73 -13.39
C LEU A 131 -12.29 -10.81 -14.46
N LEU A 132 -13.55 -10.46 -14.32
CA LEU A 132 -14.23 -9.44 -15.11
C LEU A 132 -14.25 -8.13 -14.34
N THR A 133 -14.05 -7.02 -15.04
CA THR A 133 -14.11 -5.69 -14.43
C THR A 133 -14.82 -4.71 -15.36
N TYR A 134 -15.63 -3.82 -14.79
CA TYR A 134 -16.24 -2.73 -15.53
C TYR A 134 -16.33 -1.47 -14.67
N TYR A 135 -16.49 -0.32 -15.33
CA TYR A 135 -16.57 0.99 -14.67
C TYR A 135 -17.97 1.55 -14.80
N THR A 136 -18.50 2.11 -13.70
CA THR A 136 -19.83 2.71 -13.67
C THR A 136 -19.88 3.93 -12.76
N GLY A 137 -20.81 4.85 -13.02
CA GLY A 137 -21.14 5.95 -12.11
C GLY A 137 -22.08 5.53 -10.97
N ASP A 138 -22.74 4.38 -11.10
CA ASP A 138 -23.79 3.91 -10.22
C ASP A 138 -23.37 2.57 -9.59
N ASP A 139 -23.19 2.52 -8.28
CA ASP A 139 -22.80 1.31 -7.57
C ASP A 139 -23.93 0.28 -7.45
N GLU A 140 -25.16 0.68 -7.71
CA GLU A 140 -26.33 -0.19 -7.76
C GLU A 140 -26.50 -0.92 -9.11
N ASP A 141 -25.71 -0.57 -10.14
CA ASP A 141 -25.75 -1.28 -11.43
C ASP A 141 -25.60 -2.80 -11.23
N ILE A 142 -26.45 -3.57 -11.88
CA ILE A 142 -26.51 -5.04 -11.74
C ILE A 142 -25.89 -5.68 -12.99
N GLU A 143 -24.96 -6.60 -12.76
CA GLU A 143 -24.35 -7.40 -13.80
C GLU A 143 -24.93 -8.83 -13.85
N SER A 144 -25.15 -9.37 -15.06
CA SER A 144 -25.39 -10.78 -15.33
C SER A 144 -24.31 -11.31 -16.26
N ILE A 145 -23.64 -12.39 -15.84
CA ILE A 145 -22.58 -13.06 -16.60
C ILE A 145 -23.18 -14.32 -17.21
N LEU A 146 -23.16 -14.43 -18.53
CA LEU A 146 -23.69 -15.59 -19.24
C LEU A 146 -22.54 -16.40 -19.85
N VAL A 147 -22.54 -17.70 -19.60
CA VAL A 147 -21.61 -18.66 -20.21
C VAL A 147 -22.42 -19.70 -20.96
N ASP A 148 -22.28 -19.76 -22.29
CA ASP A 148 -23.07 -20.58 -23.18
C ASP A 148 -24.60 -20.36 -23.05
N GLY A 149 -24.99 -19.13 -22.67
CA GLY A 149 -26.37 -18.73 -22.46
C GLY A 149 -26.94 -19.02 -21.07
N GLU A 150 -26.17 -19.67 -20.19
CA GLU A 150 -26.55 -19.90 -18.79
C GLU A 150 -25.92 -18.85 -17.87
N GLU A 151 -26.69 -18.34 -16.91
CA GLU A 151 -26.20 -17.35 -15.96
C GLU A 151 -25.27 -18.01 -14.94
N VAL A 152 -24.10 -17.37 -14.74
CA VAL A 152 -23.13 -17.74 -13.70
C VAL A 152 -22.93 -16.57 -12.74
N TYR A 153 -22.77 -16.88 -11.45
CA TYR A 153 -22.60 -15.88 -10.41
C TYR A 153 -21.13 -15.69 -10.06
N ALA A 154 -20.77 -14.46 -9.70
CA ALA A 154 -19.44 -14.19 -9.22
C ALA A 154 -19.24 -14.78 -7.80
N ASP A 155 -18.17 -15.58 -7.63
CA ASP A 155 -17.77 -16.13 -6.34
C ASP A 155 -17.29 -15.03 -5.39
N TYR A 156 -16.62 -14.01 -5.96
CA TYR A 156 -16.12 -12.85 -5.22
C TYR A 156 -16.42 -11.57 -5.99
N LYS A 157 -16.87 -10.57 -5.26
CA LYS A 157 -17.12 -9.22 -5.78
C LYS A 157 -16.32 -8.20 -5.00
N LYS A 158 -15.87 -7.14 -5.67
CA LYS A 158 -15.21 -5.98 -5.07
C LYS A 158 -15.64 -4.72 -5.79
N ILE A 159 -16.05 -3.71 -5.03
CA ILE A 159 -16.33 -2.36 -5.53
C ILE A 159 -15.18 -1.45 -5.09
N VAL A 160 -14.43 -0.97 -6.08
CA VAL A 160 -13.38 0.03 -5.86
C VAL A 160 -13.97 1.40 -6.13
N LYS A 161 -13.82 2.32 -5.19
CA LYS A 161 -14.28 3.70 -5.32
C LYS A 161 -13.16 4.59 -5.85
N TYR A 162 -13.48 5.43 -6.80
CA TYR A 162 -12.59 6.51 -7.26
C TYR A 162 -13.23 7.84 -6.93
N ASP A 163 -12.47 8.70 -6.26
CA ASP A 163 -12.92 10.02 -5.86
C ASP A 163 -12.22 11.12 -6.68
N PHE A 164 -12.95 12.18 -6.96
CA PHE A 164 -12.42 13.44 -7.46
C PHE A 164 -12.78 14.55 -6.48
N LEU A 165 -11.80 14.96 -5.68
CA LEU A 165 -11.98 15.86 -4.54
C LEU A 165 -13.04 15.28 -3.57
N ASP A 166 -14.15 15.97 -3.37
CA ASP A 166 -15.26 15.55 -2.50
C ASP A 166 -16.40 14.82 -3.23
N ARG A 167 -16.21 14.50 -4.53
CA ARG A 167 -17.20 13.81 -5.36
C ARG A 167 -16.76 12.41 -5.71
N VAL A 168 -17.71 11.52 -5.87
CA VAL A 168 -17.45 10.21 -6.49
C VAL A 168 -17.16 10.42 -7.98
N PHE A 169 -15.97 10.01 -8.42
CA PHE A 169 -15.61 10.04 -9.83
C PHE A 169 -16.31 8.89 -10.58
N CYS A 170 -16.06 7.66 -10.15
CA CYS A 170 -16.78 6.46 -10.57
C CYS A 170 -16.44 5.27 -9.67
N TYR A 171 -17.09 4.15 -9.92
CA TYR A 171 -16.79 2.86 -9.31
C TYR A 171 -16.20 1.90 -10.34
N GLN A 172 -15.29 1.02 -9.89
CA GLN A 172 -14.89 -0.17 -10.64
C GLN A 172 -15.47 -1.39 -9.93
N LYS A 173 -16.28 -2.15 -10.63
CA LYS A 173 -16.74 -3.46 -10.15
C LYS A 173 -15.80 -4.55 -10.66
N ARG A 174 -15.35 -5.41 -9.75
CA ARG A 174 -14.41 -6.49 -9.99
C ARG A 174 -15.07 -7.80 -9.57
N LEU A 175 -15.15 -8.75 -10.48
CA LEU A 175 -15.99 -9.94 -10.36
C LEU A 175 -15.17 -11.17 -10.73
N TRP A 176 -14.90 -12.03 -9.76
CA TRP A 176 -14.36 -13.35 -10.01
C TRP A 176 -15.51 -14.33 -10.22
N ALA A 177 -15.70 -14.80 -11.45
CA ALA A 177 -16.75 -15.73 -11.81
C ALA A 177 -16.19 -17.07 -12.29
N HIS A 178 -16.80 -18.16 -11.84
CA HIS A 178 -16.43 -19.51 -12.27
C HIS A 178 -16.92 -19.76 -13.70
N ILE A 179 -16.03 -20.30 -14.54
CA ILE A 179 -16.38 -20.78 -15.87
C ILE A 179 -16.56 -22.30 -15.80
N PRO A 180 -17.77 -22.83 -16.04
CA PRO A 180 -18.02 -24.28 -16.01
C PRO A 180 -17.06 -25.06 -16.93
N LYS A 181 -16.54 -26.20 -16.46
CA LYS A 181 -15.54 -26.99 -17.22
C LYS A 181 -16.05 -27.46 -18.59
N ASN A 182 -17.34 -27.70 -18.71
CA ASN A 182 -18.02 -28.10 -19.94
C ASN A 182 -18.37 -26.92 -20.86
N ALA A 183 -18.19 -25.68 -20.41
CA ALA A 183 -18.43 -24.50 -21.23
C ALA A 183 -17.51 -24.48 -22.45
N LYS A 184 -18.08 -24.22 -23.63
CA LYS A 184 -17.37 -24.38 -24.91
C LYS A 184 -17.21 -23.11 -25.69
N ASP A 185 -18.23 -22.25 -25.69
CA ASP A 185 -18.34 -21.29 -26.77
C ASP A 185 -18.34 -19.83 -26.28
N ARG A 186 -19.27 -19.38 -25.46
CA ARG A 186 -19.60 -17.97 -25.41
C ARG A 186 -19.66 -17.41 -23.99
N LEU A 187 -18.87 -16.37 -23.73
CA LEU A 187 -18.96 -15.53 -22.55
C LEU A 187 -19.58 -14.18 -22.94
N GLU A 188 -20.65 -13.81 -22.28
CA GLU A 188 -21.36 -12.53 -22.44
C GLU A 188 -21.55 -11.85 -21.08
N VAL A 189 -21.66 -10.53 -21.08
CA VAL A 189 -21.94 -9.76 -19.87
C VAL A 189 -23.06 -8.78 -20.17
N LEU A 190 -24.12 -8.80 -19.36
CA LEU A 190 -25.15 -7.79 -19.36
C LEU A 190 -24.98 -6.87 -18.17
N ILE A 191 -25.23 -5.58 -18.32
CA ILE A 191 -25.24 -4.60 -17.25
C ILE A 191 -26.60 -3.90 -17.31
N ASN A 192 -27.38 -4.00 -16.25
CA ASN A 192 -28.79 -3.55 -16.19
C ASN A 192 -29.65 -4.15 -17.31
N ASN A 193 -29.46 -5.41 -17.64
CA ASN A 193 -30.09 -6.14 -18.73
C ASN A 193 -29.73 -5.64 -20.14
N GLU A 194 -28.82 -4.71 -20.30
CA GLU A 194 -28.27 -4.28 -21.58
C GLU A 194 -26.98 -5.02 -21.90
N GLN A 195 -26.83 -5.45 -23.15
CA GLN A 195 -25.65 -6.21 -23.56
C GLN A 195 -24.40 -5.30 -23.56
N GLY A 196 -23.46 -5.62 -22.69
CA GLY A 196 -22.13 -4.99 -22.62
C GLY A 196 -21.17 -5.55 -23.67
N MET A 197 -20.18 -4.75 -24.05
CA MET A 197 -19.03 -5.24 -24.82
C MET A 197 -18.10 -6.01 -23.88
N VAL A 198 -17.44 -7.07 -24.38
CA VAL A 198 -16.57 -7.91 -23.57
C VAL A 198 -15.14 -7.89 -24.12
N GLY A 199 -14.19 -7.56 -23.26
CA GLY A 199 -12.77 -7.52 -23.59
C GLY A 199 -12.33 -6.23 -24.27
N LYS A 200 -12.94 -5.85 -25.37
CA LYS A 200 -12.62 -4.61 -26.10
C LYS A 200 -13.84 -4.01 -26.81
N TYR A 201 -13.67 -2.79 -27.25
CA TYR A 201 -14.70 -2.07 -27.99
C TYR A 201 -15.13 -2.82 -29.27
N GLY A 202 -16.42 -2.96 -29.45
CA GLY A 202 -17.06 -3.60 -30.62
C GLY A 202 -17.22 -5.12 -30.51
N GLU A 203 -16.71 -5.77 -29.45
CA GLU A 203 -16.92 -7.20 -29.20
C GLU A 203 -17.98 -7.41 -28.12
N TYR A 204 -19.01 -8.18 -28.39
CA TYR A 204 -20.15 -8.44 -27.49
C TYR A 204 -20.07 -9.82 -26.82
N PHE A 205 -19.15 -10.65 -27.23
CA PHE A 205 -18.89 -11.94 -26.60
C PHE A 205 -17.44 -12.35 -26.83
N LEU A 206 -16.94 -13.25 -25.96
CA LEU A 206 -15.64 -13.89 -26.13
C LEU A 206 -15.78 -15.42 -26.13
N ASP A 207 -14.96 -16.07 -26.96
CA ASP A 207 -14.86 -17.54 -27.01
C ASP A 207 -14.13 -18.05 -25.76
N VAL A 208 -14.83 -18.85 -24.95
CA VAL A 208 -14.31 -19.46 -23.73
C VAL A 208 -13.09 -20.35 -24.02
N LYS A 209 -13.03 -21.04 -25.16
CA LYS A 209 -11.87 -21.86 -25.56
C LYS A 209 -10.64 -21.00 -25.79
N ASN A 210 -10.79 -19.81 -26.38
CA ASN A 210 -9.69 -18.90 -26.62
C ASN A 210 -9.17 -18.31 -25.29
N ILE A 211 -10.06 -17.96 -24.37
CA ILE A 211 -9.71 -17.52 -23.02
C ILE A 211 -8.88 -18.62 -22.34
N ARG A 212 -9.37 -19.84 -22.26
CA ARG A 212 -8.65 -20.96 -21.63
C ARG A 212 -7.31 -21.24 -22.29
N LYS A 213 -7.25 -21.29 -23.62
CA LYS A 213 -6.01 -21.52 -24.36
C LYS A 213 -4.94 -20.46 -24.10
N GLU A 214 -5.36 -19.21 -24.01
CA GLU A 214 -4.44 -18.12 -23.68
C GLU A 214 -3.87 -18.29 -22.26
N PHE A 215 -4.73 -18.55 -21.28
CA PHE A 215 -4.34 -18.66 -19.89
C PHE A 215 -3.68 -19.99 -19.51
N GLN A 216 -3.95 -21.09 -20.20
CA GLN A 216 -3.20 -22.34 -20.03
C GLN A 216 -1.70 -22.19 -20.27
N LYS A 217 -1.29 -21.25 -21.13
CA LYS A 217 0.12 -20.90 -21.34
C LYS A 217 0.77 -20.29 -20.10
N ARG A 218 -0.03 -19.88 -19.12
CA ARG A 218 0.41 -19.25 -17.87
C ARG A 218 0.60 -20.24 -16.72
N LEU A 219 0.39 -21.55 -16.93
CA LEU A 219 0.64 -22.53 -15.88
C LEU A 219 2.14 -22.62 -15.54
N PRO A 220 2.49 -22.74 -14.25
CA PRO A 220 3.88 -22.87 -13.83
C PRO A 220 4.48 -24.17 -14.29
N LYS A 221 5.82 -24.18 -14.46
CA LYS A 221 6.56 -25.33 -14.96
C LYS A 221 7.12 -26.25 -13.86
N SER A 222 7.01 -25.84 -12.60
CA SER A 222 7.53 -26.59 -11.45
C SER A 222 6.73 -26.26 -10.19
N ASN A 223 7.05 -26.93 -9.08
CA ASN A 223 6.46 -26.66 -7.75
C ASN A 223 7.42 -25.91 -6.82
N ILE A 224 8.44 -25.24 -7.36
CA ILE A 224 9.38 -24.44 -6.59
C ILE A 224 8.67 -23.18 -6.05
N TRP A 225 8.86 -22.89 -4.78
CA TRP A 225 8.51 -21.60 -4.16
C TRP A 225 9.79 -20.80 -3.94
N LEU A 226 9.85 -19.60 -4.50
CA LEU A 226 10.94 -18.66 -4.27
C LEU A 226 10.50 -17.69 -3.19
N LEU A 227 11.25 -17.64 -2.08
CA LEU A 227 11.01 -16.71 -0.99
C LEU A 227 12.12 -15.65 -0.94
N MET A 228 11.77 -14.43 -0.55
CA MET A 228 12.74 -13.38 -0.24
C MET A 228 12.11 -12.26 0.57
N ASP A 229 12.91 -11.61 1.39
CA ASP A 229 12.60 -10.34 2.01
C ASP A 229 13.12 -9.19 1.11
N ARG A 230 14.11 -8.43 1.52
CA ARG A 230 14.84 -7.52 0.62
C ARG A 230 15.94 -8.26 -0.12
N ASP A 231 16.44 -7.66 -1.19
CA ASP A 231 17.55 -8.27 -1.94
C ASP A 231 18.88 -8.27 -1.17
N TYR A 232 19.04 -7.41 -0.14
CA TYR A 232 20.26 -7.24 0.65
C TYR A 232 20.08 -7.52 2.16
N GLU A 233 18.87 -7.81 2.64
CA GLU A 233 18.53 -7.97 4.05
C GLU A 233 17.41 -8.99 4.22
N ALA A 234 17.54 -9.85 5.20
CA ALA A 234 16.53 -10.82 5.62
C ALA A 234 15.90 -10.40 6.97
N ASP A 235 15.49 -11.35 7.82
CA ASP A 235 14.84 -11.14 9.13
C ASP A 235 13.45 -10.50 9.05
N ASP A 236 12.73 -10.74 7.96
CA ASP A 236 11.33 -10.35 7.82
C ASP A 236 10.44 -11.58 7.57
N ASN A 237 9.20 -11.39 7.18
CA ASN A 237 8.19 -12.44 7.12
C ASN A 237 8.57 -13.62 6.21
N ALA A 238 9.29 -13.39 5.10
CA ALA A 238 9.67 -14.48 4.21
C ALA A 238 10.74 -15.38 4.81
N GLU A 239 11.72 -14.86 5.57
CA GLU A 239 12.69 -15.67 6.30
C GLU A 239 12.00 -16.57 7.33
N HIS A 240 11.12 -15.98 8.16
CA HIS A 240 10.42 -16.74 9.21
C HIS A 240 9.49 -17.81 8.62
N LEU A 241 8.80 -17.52 7.53
CA LEU A 241 7.98 -18.50 6.82
C LEU A 241 8.84 -19.59 6.18
N TYR A 242 9.99 -19.25 5.58
CA TYR A 242 10.95 -20.20 5.01
C TYR A 242 11.42 -21.20 6.07
N ARG A 243 11.84 -20.69 7.23
CA ARG A 243 12.29 -21.51 8.36
C ARG A 243 11.20 -22.47 8.83
N TYR A 244 9.95 -21.99 8.92
CA TYR A 244 8.81 -22.83 9.27
C TYR A 244 8.59 -23.95 8.23
N ILE A 245 8.60 -23.63 6.93
CA ILE A 245 8.40 -24.63 5.86
C ILE A 245 9.54 -25.66 5.87
N MET A 246 10.79 -25.21 5.99
CA MET A 246 11.95 -26.10 6.03
C MET A 246 11.85 -27.13 7.18
N GLN A 247 11.33 -26.72 8.33
CA GLN A 247 11.22 -27.57 9.53
C GLN A 247 10.00 -28.48 9.51
N ASN A 248 8.86 -28.04 8.98
CA ASN A 248 7.58 -28.73 9.10
C ASN A 248 7.08 -29.35 7.80
N HIS A 249 7.61 -28.91 6.65
CA HIS A 249 7.18 -29.32 5.31
C HIS A 249 8.39 -29.53 4.37
N PRO A 250 9.34 -30.41 4.73
CA PRO A 250 10.58 -30.62 3.95
C PRO A 250 10.34 -31.16 2.53
N GLU A 251 9.13 -31.68 2.25
CA GLU A 251 8.71 -32.12 0.93
C GLU A 251 8.45 -30.95 -0.05
N GLN A 252 8.27 -29.72 0.47
CA GLN A 252 8.07 -28.55 -0.36
C GLN A 252 9.42 -27.98 -0.82
N GLU A 253 9.64 -27.96 -2.13
CA GLU A 253 10.85 -27.35 -2.70
C GLU A 253 10.81 -25.82 -2.54
N ILE A 254 11.73 -25.30 -1.73
CA ILE A 254 11.85 -23.86 -1.45
C ILE A 254 13.27 -23.37 -1.71
N VAL A 255 13.37 -22.12 -2.17
CA VAL A 255 14.63 -21.41 -2.40
C VAL A 255 14.50 -20.02 -1.80
N PHE A 256 15.55 -19.53 -1.11
CA PHE A 256 15.58 -18.17 -0.59
C PHE A 256 16.56 -17.31 -1.38
N ALA A 257 16.09 -16.18 -1.92
CA ALA A 257 16.91 -15.27 -2.70
C ALA A 257 17.46 -14.13 -1.84
N LEU A 258 18.78 -13.91 -1.90
CA LEU A 258 19.48 -12.87 -1.17
C LEU A 258 20.77 -12.52 -1.90
N ARG A 259 21.31 -11.32 -1.75
CA ARG A 259 22.66 -10.98 -2.25
C ARG A 259 23.74 -11.60 -1.37
N LYS A 260 24.84 -12.02 -1.97
CA LYS A 260 25.98 -12.60 -1.23
C LYS A 260 26.64 -11.59 -0.27
N GLU A 261 26.57 -10.32 -0.60
CA GLU A 261 27.13 -9.22 0.20
C GLU A 261 26.28 -8.92 1.46
N SER A 262 25.10 -9.52 1.58
CA SER A 262 24.26 -9.37 2.77
C SER A 262 24.94 -9.95 4.01
N SER A 263 24.85 -9.25 5.13
CA SER A 263 25.28 -9.74 6.45
C SER A 263 24.57 -11.02 6.86
N ASP A 264 23.36 -11.27 6.33
CA ASP A 264 22.55 -12.45 6.64
C ASP A 264 22.93 -13.69 5.83
N TRP A 265 23.70 -13.55 4.74
CA TRP A 265 24.02 -14.68 3.85
C TRP A 265 24.67 -15.85 4.60
N GLU A 266 25.74 -15.60 5.35
CA GLU A 266 26.46 -16.66 6.06
C GLU A 266 25.66 -17.20 7.25
N ARG A 267 24.82 -16.39 7.89
CA ARG A 267 23.91 -16.82 8.95
C ARG A 267 22.88 -17.82 8.40
N LEU A 268 22.16 -17.47 7.36
CA LEU A 268 21.13 -18.30 6.75
C LEU A 268 21.71 -19.58 6.13
N LYS A 269 22.90 -19.50 5.53
CA LYS A 269 23.62 -20.66 5.01
C LYS A 269 23.99 -21.67 6.11
N LYS A 270 24.44 -21.20 7.28
CA LYS A 270 24.72 -22.07 8.45
C LYS A 270 23.44 -22.70 9.01
N GLU A 271 22.30 -22.03 8.89
CA GLU A 271 21.00 -22.56 9.30
C GLU A 271 20.43 -23.57 8.30
N GLY A 272 21.07 -23.80 7.14
CA GLY A 272 20.67 -24.79 6.14
C GLY A 272 19.68 -24.26 5.09
N PHE A 273 19.56 -22.95 4.92
CA PHE A 273 18.76 -22.36 3.84
C PHE A 273 19.34 -22.71 2.47
N ASN A 274 18.48 -23.09 1.52
CA ASN A 274 18.83 -23.23 0.12
C ASN A 274 18.85 -21.83 -0.52
N LEU A 275 20.04 -21.18 -0.49
CA LEU A 275 20.22 -19.80 -0.94
C LEU A 275 20.54 -19.72 -2.43
N VAL A 276 19.97 -18.70 -3.08
CA VAL A 276 20.37 -18.28 -4.43
C VAL A 276 20.74 -16.80 -4.41
N GLU A 277 21.84 -16.45 -5.09
CA GLU A 277 22.29 -15.06 -5.18
C GLU A 277 21.34 -14.25 -6.06
N PHE A 278 20.68 -13.25 -5.45
CA PHE A 278 19.75 -12.35 -6.15
C PHE A 278 20.42 -11.66 -7.35
N GLY A 279 19.75 -11.68 -8.49
CA GLY A 279 20.24 -11.08 -9.74
C GLY A 279 21.27 -11.93 -10.50
N SER A 280 21.67 -13.12 -10.00
CA SER A 280 22.53 -14.04 -10.73
C SER A 280 21.79 -14.78 -11.85
N PHE A 281 22.51 -15.38 -12.76
CA PHE A 281 21.94 -16.24 -13.80
C PHE A 281 21.12 -17.40 -13.21
N GLU A 282 21.57 -17.97 -12.09
CA GLU A 282 20.87 -19.03 -11.39
C GLU A 282 19.54 -18.54 -10.80
N PHE A 283 19.53 -17.36 -10.19
CA PHE A 283 18.30 -16.70 -9.71
C PHE A 283 17.30 -16.53 -10.85
N GLU A 284 17.74 -16.00 -12.00
CA GLU A 284 16.85 -15.82 -13.15
C GLU A 284 16.30 -17.15 -13.69
N ARG A 285 17.09 -18.21 -13.61
CA ARG A 285 16.66 -19.55 -14.00
C ARG A 285 15.60 -20.10 -13.05
N ILE A 286 15.79 -19.92 -11.75
CA ILE A 286 14.89 -20.39 -10.71
C ILE A 286 13.59 -19.60 -10.73
N ILE A 287 13.64 -18.26 -10.73
CA ILE A 287 12.42 -17.43 -10.69
C ILE A 287 11.53 -17.70 -11.92
N LYS A 288 12.09 -17.91 -13.12
CA LYS A 288 11.32 -18.27 -14.32
C LYS A 288 10.61 -19.63 -14.22
N LYS A 289 11.08 -20.53 -13.35
CA LYS A 289 10.46 -21.86 -13.11
C LYS A 289 9.52 -21.86 -11.92
N ALA A 290 9.75 -21.01 -10.94
CA ALA A 290 8.97 -20.98 -9.72
C ALA A 290 7.47 -20.88 -9.99
N SER A 291 6.68 -21.62 -9.23
CA SER A 291 5.21 -21.52 -9.26
C SER A 291 4.72 -20.34 -8.42
N LYS A 292 5.43 -20.05 -7.34
CA LYS A 292 5.10 -18.98 -6.41
C LYS A 292 6.34 -18.14 -6.11
N VAL A 293 6.15 -16.84 -6.05
CA VAL A 293 7.11 -15.86 -5.52
C VAL A 293 6.49 -15.27 -4.26
N ILE A 294 7.15 -15.46 -3.14
CA ILE A 294 6.65 -15.12 -1.79
C ILE A 294 7.58 -14.08 -1.19
N SER A 295 7.10 -12.88 -0.93
CA SER A 295 7.97 -11.81 -0.44
C SER A 295 7.30 -10.89 0.56
N SER A 296 8.10 -10.40 1.50
CA SER A 296 7.69 -9.34 2.43
C SER A 296 7.62 -7.97 1.75
N HIS A 297 8.22 -7.83 0.57
CA HIS A 297 8.30 -6.60 -0.20
C HIS A 297 7.73 -6.76 -1.60
N SER A 298 7.21 -5.67 -2.18
CA SER A 298 6.65 -5.65 -3.54
C SER A 298 7.29 -4.55 -4.40
N ASP A 299 8.59 -4.31 -4.19
CA ASP A 299 9.35 -3.30 -4.91
C ASP A 299 9.67 -3.71 -6.34
N GLU A 300 9.91 -2.71 -7.20
CA GLU A 300 10.09 -2.89 -8.64
C GLU A 300 11.27 -3.82 -8.98
N TYR A 301 12.33 -3.83 -8.16
CA TYR A 301 13.49 -4.71 -8.41
C TYR A 301 13.13 -6.20 -8.39
N LEU A 302 12.07 -6.60 -7.65
CA LEU A 302 11.53 -7.96 -7.65
C LEU A 302 10.39 -8.12 -8.68
N ILE A 303 9.42 -7.20 -8.65
CA ILE A 303 8.17 -7.31 -9.44
C ILE A 303 8.45 -7.47 -10.95
N ARG A 304 9.49 -6.82 -11.47
CA ARG A 304 9.90 -6.92 -12.89
C ARG A 304 10.26 -8.35 -13.35
N TYR A 305 10.59 -9.26 -12.42
CA TYR A 305 10.89 -10.66 -12.75
C TYR A 305 9.65 -11.56 -12.73
N ILE A 306 8.56 -11.10 -12.11
CA ILE A 306 7.33 -11.87 -11.95
C ILE A 306 6.55 -11.85 -13.27
N THR A 307 6.24 -13.02 -13.78
CA THR A 307 5.43 -13.18 -14.99
C THR A 307 4.02 -13.67 -14.63
N PRO A 308 3.05 -13.61 -15.54
CA PRO A 308 1.71 -14.15 -15.29
C PRO A 308 1.65 -15.65 -14.98
N ARG A 309 2.78 -16.37 -15.04
CA ARG A 309 2.88 -17.79 -14.70
C ARG A 309 3.10 -18.04 -13.21
N GLN A 310 3.60 -17.06 -12.49
CA GLN A 310 3.81 -17.15 -11.04
C GLN A 310 2.61 -16.55 -10.30
N GLN A 311 2.31 -17.13 -9.16
CA GLN A 311 1.51 -16.46 -8.15
C GLN A 311 2.42 -15.61 -7.28
N PHE A 312 2.08 -14.35 -7.10
CA PHE A 312 2.78 -13.47 -6.18
C PHE A 312 2.05 -13.39 -4.85
N ILE A 313 2.72 -13.86 -3.80
CA ILE A 313 2.24 -13.82 -2.43
C ILE A 313 2.94 -12.68 -1.69
N PHE A 314 2.19 -11.67 -1.31
CA PHE A 314 2.69 -10.53 -0.57
C PHE A 314 2.46 -10.73 0.92
N LEU A 315 3.54 -10.99 1.67
CA LEU A 315 3.54 -11.23 3.11
C LEU A 315 3.46 -9.95 3.93
N GLN A 316 3.67 -8.81 3.31
CA GLN A 316 3.89 -7.50 3.92
C GLN A 316 5.19 -7.37 4.70
N HIS A 317 5.62 -6.12 4.88
CA HIS A 317 6.74 -5.73 5.71
C HIS A 317 6.30 -5.28 7.12
N GLY A 318 5.04 -4.90 7.28
CA GLY A 318 4.43 -4.44 8.54
C GLY A 318 2.94 -4.16 8.34
N VAL A 319 2.20 -3.99 9.42
CA VAL A 319 0.77 -3.68 9.36
C VAL A 319 0.53 -2.40 8.56
N ILE A 320 -0.27 -2.49 7.51
CA ILE A 320 -0.68 -1.35 6.70
C ILE A 320 -1.77 -0.59 7.44
N LYS A 321 -1.41 0.55 8.01
CA LYS A 321 -2.32 1.47 8.72
C LYS A 321 -2.70 2.70 7.90
N ASP A 322 -1.88 3.03 6.90
CA ASP A 322 -2.06 4.15 5.98
C ASP A 322 -2.60 3.67 4.63
N ASP A 323 -3.18 4.56 3.80
CA ASP A 323 -3.64 4.17 2.47
C ASP A 323 -2.46 4.06 1.49
N LEU A 324 -2.13 2.85 1.11
CA LEU A 324 -1.09 2.51 0.13
C LEU A 324 -1.67 2.07 -1.23
N SER A 325 -2.96 2.29 -1.47
CA SER A 325 -3.65 1.82 -2.68
C SER A 325 -3.00 2.29 -3.96
N LYS A 326 -2.53 3.54 -4.03
CA LYS A 326 -1.84 4.10 -5.21
C LYS A 326 -0.60 3.30 -5.60
N TRP A 327 0.15 2.83 -4.62
CA TRP A 327 1.35 2.03 -4.85
C TRP A 327 1.03 0.57 -5.14
N LEU A 328 0.13 -0.03 -4.35
CA LEU A 328 -0.19 -1.46 -4.42
C LEU A 328 -1.08 -1.82 -5.61
N ASN A 329 -2.01 -0.94 -6.02
CA ASN A 329 -2.90 -1.21 -7.15
C ASN A 329 -2.17 -1.38 -8.49
N SER A 330 -0.96 -0.85 -8.63
CA SER A 330 -0.13 -1.07 -9.83
C SER A 330 0.41 -2.51 -9.93
N LYS A 331 0.34 -3.30 -8.86
CA LYS A 331 0.97 -4.62 -8.75
C LYS A 331 -0.07 -5.74 -8.88
N LYS A 332 0.34 -6.85 -9.48
CA LYS A 332 -0.44 -8.09 -9.44
C LYS A 332 -0.07 -8.81 -8.14
N ILE A 333 -1.01 -8.91 -7.21
CA ILE A 333 -0.87 -9.67 -5.97
C ILE A 333 -1.98 -10.72 -5.98
N ASP A 334 -1.61 -11.99 -5.96
CA ASP A 334 -2.55 -13.11 -5.99
C ASP A 334 -3.02 -13.49 -4.58
N LEU A 335 -2.16 -13.25 -3.57
CA LEU A 335 -2.49 -13.45 -2.16
C LEU A 335 -1.83 -12.35 -1.32
N PHE A 336 -2.61 -11.68 -0.50
CA PHE A 336 -2.24 -10.53 0.31
C PHE A 336 -2.47 -10.83 1.78
N ILE A 337 -1.39 -11.04 2.54
CA ILE A 337 -1.44 -11.38 3.96
C ILE A 337 -1.76 -10.13 4.79
N THR A 338 -2.62 -10.26 5.79
CA THR A 338 -2.93 -9.21 6.77
C THR A 338 -2.88 -9.76 8.20
N SER A 339 -2.67 -8.86 9.16
CA SER A 339 -2.44 -9.20 10.56
C SER A 339 -3.59 -8.79 11.48
N THR A 340 -4.24 -7.67 11.20
CA THR A 340 -5.33 -7.14 12.02
C THR A 340 -6.65 -7.15 11.26
N LYS A 341 -7.77 -7.22 12.00
CA LYS A 341 -9.09 -7.15 11.39
C LYS A 341 -9.34 -5.80 10.70
N ALA A 342 -8.90 -4.72 11.33
CA ALA A 342 -9.05 -3.37 10.77
C ALA A 342 -8.26 -3.18 9.47
N GLU A 343 -7.02 -3.72 9.40
CA GLU A 343 -6.22 -3.75 8.18
C GLU A 343 -6.93 -4.56 7.08
N TYR A 344 -7.37 -5.78 7.39
CA TYR A 344 -8.12 -6.61 6.45
C TYR A 344 -9.33 -5.87 5.90
N ASP A 345 -10.15 -5.28 6.77
CA ASP A 345 -11.36 -4.57 6.39
C ASP A 345 -11.07 -3.33 5.55
N SER A 346 -10.01 -2.58 5.88
CA SER A 346 -9.61 -1.38 5.14
C SER A 346 -9.19 -1.68 3.69
N ILE A 347 -8.70 -2.90 3.43
CA ILE A 347 -8.25 -3.33 2.10
C ILE A 347 -9.33 -4.13 1.37
N ALA A 348 -9.92 -5.14 2.03
CA ALA A 348 -10.79 -6.12 1.39
C ALA A 348 -12.24 -5.67 1.19
N ASN A 349 -12.75 -4.75 2.04
CA ASN A 349 -14.13 -4.30 1.97
C ASN A 349 -14.35 -3.35 0.78
N ASP A 350 -15.60 -3.24 0.36
CA ASP A 350 -16.02 -2.36 -0.73
C ASP A 350 -15.88 -0.87 -0.40
N TYR A 351 -15.93 -0.03 -1.42
CA TYR A 351 -15.94 1.44 -1.37
C TYR A 351 -14.66 2.09 -0.84
N ASN A 352 -13.55 1.36 -0.83
CA ASN A 352 -12.21 1.93 -0.62
C ASN A 352 -11.44 2.03 -1.96
N HIS A 353 -10.22 2.53 -1.93
CA HIS A 353 -9.38 2.72 -3.11
C HIS A 353 -8.61 1.46 -3.53
N TYR A 354 -8.55 0.41 -2.71
CA TYR A 354 -7.83 -0.83 -3.04
C TYR A 354 -8.60 -1.69 -4.04
N LYS A 355 -7.90 -2.21 -5.05
CA LYS A 355 -8.48 -3.18 -6.00
C LYS A 355 -8.60 -4.61 -5.45
N PHE A 356 -7.93 -4.90 -4.34
CA PHE A 356 -7.90 -6.22 -3.72
C PHE A 356 -9.15 -6.46 -2.88
N GLY A 357 -9.77 -7.61 -3.06
CA GLY A 357 -10.97 -8.01 -2.36
C GLY A 357 -10.75 -9.26 -1.49
N LYS A 358 -11.86 -9.83 -1.05
CA LYS A 358 -11.87 -11.03 -0.18
C LYS A 358 -11.25 -12.28 -0.84
N LYS A 359 -11.01 -12.26 -2.15
CA LYS A 359 -10.32 -13.33 -2.85
C LYS A 359 -8.81 -13.26 -2.63
N GLU A 360 -8.25 -12.07 -2.70
CA GLU A 360 -6.81 -11.86 -2.61
C GLU A 360 -6.34 -11.65 -1.16
N VAL A 361 -7.15 -10.96 -0.33
CA VAL A 361 -6.76 -10.57 1.03
C VAL A 361 -7.15 -11.65 2.04
N VAL A 362 -6.20 -12.03 2.89
CA VAL A 362 -6.40 -13.05 3.92
C VAL A 362 -5.85 -12.61 5.27
N LEU A 363 -6.61 -12.90 6.33
CA LEU A 363 -6.25 -12.58 7.71
C LEU A 363 -5.60 -13.80 8.38
N THR A 364 -4.29 -13.77 8.53
CA THR A 364 -3.49 -14.90 9.06
C THR A 364 -2.57 -14.52 10.23
N GLY A 365 -2.28 -13.23 10.40
CA GLY A 365 -1.14 -12.74 11.15
C GLY A 365 0.13 -12.71 10.28
N LEU A 366 1.19 -12.03 10.74
CA LEU A 366 2.48 -11.97 10.06
C LEU A 366 3.38 -13.12 10.49
N ALA A 367 4.18 -13.68 9.57
CA ALA A 367 5.02 -14.86 9.84
C ALA A 367 6.02 -14.64 10.98
N ARG A 368 6.65 -13.47 11.04
CA ARG A 368 7.62 -13.11 12.10
C ARG A 368 7.00 -12.98 13.50
N HIS A 369 5.68 -12.79 13.58
CA HIS A 369 4.97 -12.68 14.86
C HIS A 369 5.08 -13.95 15.71
N ASP A 370 5.22 -15.14 15.10
CA ASP A 370 5.43 -16.39 15.83
C ASP A 370 6.78 -16.36 16.60
N ALA A 371 7.83 -15.88 15.94
CA ALA A 371 9.17 -15.74 16.55
C ALA A 371 9.18 -14.63 17.60
N LEU A 372 8.55 -13.48 17.34
CA LEU A 372 8.40 -12.39 18.29
C LEU A 372 7.76 -12.88 19.60
N LEU A 373 6.63 -13.58 19.50
CA LEU A 373 5.92 -14.08 20.68
C LEU A 373 6.77 -15.07 21.48
N LYS A 374 7.48 -15.98 20.78
CA LYS A 374 8.34 -16.99 21.39
C LYS A 374 9.53 -16.39 22.14
N ASN A 375 10.13 -15.32 21.58
CA ASN A 375 11.37 -14.74 22.08
C ASN A 375 11.14 -13.53 23.00
N ASN A 376 9.89 -13.15 23.27
CA ASN A 376 9.54 -11.98 24.07
C ASN A 376 10.12 -12.03 25.49
N GLN A 377 10.80 -10.96 25.91
CA GLN A 377 11.34 -10.78 27.24
C GLN A 377 10.37 -9.91 28.07
N CYS A 378 9.64 -10.55 28.97
CA CYS A 378 8.63 -9.87 29.79
C CYS A 378 9.22 -8.90 30.83
N ASN A 379 10.47 -9.10 31.24
CA ASN A 379 11.16 -8.29 32.27
C ASN A 379 12.28 -7.43 31.67
N ALA A 380 12.18 -7.08 30.38
CA ALA A 380 13.15 -6.19 29.76
C ALA A 380 13.19 -4.82 30.47
N ARG A 381 14.36 -4.20 30.54
CA ARG A 381 14.59 -2.87 31.14
C ARG A 381 15.21 -1.94 30.08
N GLN A 382 14.62 -1.93 28.90
CA GLN A 382 15.09 -1.12 27.78
C GLN A 382 13.93 -0.31 27.18
N ILE A 383 14.21 0.95 26.87
CA ILE A 383 13.36 1.84 26.09
C ILE A 383 13.98 1.96 24.70
N ILE A 384 13.21 1.67 23.65
CA ILE A 384 13.66 1.89 22.29
C ILE A 384 13.07 3.20 21.74
N ILE A 385 13.96 4.06 21.20
CA ILE A 385 13.56 5.30 20.49
C ILE A 385 13.77 5.06 19.01
N MET A 386 12.68 5.10 18.23
CA MET A 386 12.68 4.69 16.84
C MET A 386 11.84 5.63 15.96
N PRO A 387 12.37 6.80 15.57
CA PRO A 387 11.65 7.79 14.78
C PRO A 387 11.52 7.40 13.32
N THR A 388 10.38 7.75 12.71
CA THR A 388 10.16 7.65 11.25
C THR A 388 10.90 8.79 10.55
N TRP A 389 11.49 8.52 9.40
CA TRP A 389 12.13 9.55 8.57
C TRP A 389 11.11 10.49 7.91
N ARG A 390 11.56 11.61 7.36
CA ARG A 390 10.74 12.58 6.61
C ARG A 390 11.27 12.73 5.20
N ALA A 391 10.37 12.72 4.21
CA ALA A 391 10.76 12.80 2.80
C ALA A 391 11.40 14.15 2.41
N ASN A 392 10.97 15.23 3.07
CA ASN A 392 11.43 16.60 2.82
C ASN A 392 12.78 16.97 3.46
N ILE A 393 13.27 16.18 4.43
CA ILE A 393 14.53 16.46 5.14
C ILE A 393 15.69 15.55 4.75
N VAL A 394 15.45 14.56 3.89
CA VAL A 394 16.49 13.69 3.33
C VAL A 394 16.62 13.96 1.83
N GLY A 395 17.82 13.79 1.29
CA GLY A 395 18.07 14.03 -0.12
C GLY A 395 17.34 13.07 -1.06
N VAL A 396 17.40 13.35 -2.36
CA VAL A 396 16.76 12.54 -3.42
C VAL A 396 17.24 11.10 -3.41
N ALA A 397 16.37 10.19 -3.82
CA ALA A 397 16.71 8.77 -3.93
C ALA A 397 17.78 8.54 -5.02
N LEU A 398 18.87 7.86 -4.64
CA LEU A 398 19.99 7.48 -5.52
C LEU A 398 20.00 5.96 -5.77
N GLY A 399 18.82 5.38 -6.04
CA GLY A 399 18.62 3.93 -6.20
C GLY A 399 17.71 3.34 -5.12
N SER A 400 17.74 2.02 -4.94
CA SER A 400 16.81 1.30 -4.05
C SER A 400 17.09 1.51 -2.55
N SER A 401 18.34 1.84 -2.18
CA SER A 401 18.78 1.85 -0.77
C SER A 401 19.57 3.09 -0.34
N LYS A 402 19.83 4.03 -1.25
CA LYS A 402 20.65 5.23 -0.94
C LYS A 402 19.90 6.50 -1.28
N ARG A 403 20.10 7.52 -0.42
CA ARG A 403 19.63 8.89 -0.67
C ARG A 403 20.80 9.86 -0.59
N GLY A 404 20.68 10.98 -1.32
CA GLY A 404 21.62 12.10 -1.21
C GLY A 404 21.57 12.72 0.20
N LEU A 405 22.57 13.49 0.56
CA LEU A 405 22.58 14.27 1.79
C LEU A 405 21.96 15.64 1.55
N GLN A 406 21.22 16.15 2.54
CA GLN A 406 20.66 17.49 2.56
C GLN A 406 21.41 18.34 3.57
N SER A 407 21.85 19.54 3.19
CA SER A 407 22.76 20.39 3.99
C SER A 407 22.10 21.07 5.17
N ASP A 408 20.77 21.23 5.14
CA ASP A 408 19.96 21.92 6.13
C ASP A 408 19.25 20.98 7.12
N PHE A 409 19.63 19.70 7.13
CA PHE A 409 19.04 18.68 8.02
C PHE A 409 19.02 19.11 9.50
N THR A 410 20.11 19.71 9.99
CA THR A 410 20.23 20.17 11.38
C THR A 410 19.31 21.35 11.73
N GLN A 411 18.77 22.05 10.72
CA GLN A 411 17.81 23.15 10.90
C GLN A 411 16.37 22.63 10.96
N SER A 412 16.12 21.35 10.59
CA SER A 412 14.78 20.77 10.61
C SER A 412 14.26 20.63 12.04
N GLU A 413 12.95 20.82 12.21
CA GLU A 413 12.27 20.58 13.48
C GLU A 413 12.46 19.13 13.93
N TYR A 414 12.43 18.18 13.00
CA TYR A 414 12.72 16.77 13.25
C TYR A 414 14.05 16.56 13.99
N PHE A 415 15.15 17.11 13.45
CA PHE A 415 16.46 16.98 14.09
C PHE A 415 16.48 17.64 15.47
N GLN A 416 15.95 18.86 15.58
CA GLN A 416 15.96 19.63 16.82
C GLN A 416 15.21 18.91 17.95
N LYS A 417 13.99 18.42 17.66
CA LYS A 417 13.14 17.74 18.64
C LYS A 417 13.74 16.40 19.11
N TRP A 418 14.20 15.56 18.18
CA TRP A 418 14.81 14.29 18.56
C TRP A 418 16.16 14.45 19.25
N ASN A 419 17.00 15.39 18.79
CA ASN A 419 18.27 15.69 19.44
C ASN A 419 18.08 16.28 20.85
N LEU A 420 17.06 17.14 21.05
CA LEU A 420 16.71 17.67 22.36
C LEU A 420 16.29 16.55 23.31
N LEU A 421 15.39 15.67 22.90
CA LEU A 421 14.94 14.53 23.71
C LEU A 421 16.10 13.61 24.12
N LEU A 422 16.98 13.26 23.17
CA LEU A 422 18.13 12.39 23.46
C LEU A 422 19.10 13.01 24.48
N ASN A 423 19.17 14.35 24.56
CA ASN A 423 20.02 15.09 25.48
C ASN A 423 19.29 15.58 26.74
N SER A 424 18.08 15.11 26.99
CA SER A 424 17.27 15.53 28.13
C SER A 424 17.81 15.01 29.46
N ASN A 425 18.20 15.92 30.34
CA ASN A 425 18.60 15.58 31.72
C ASN A 425 17.47 14.89 32.50
N ILE A 426 16.20 15.19 32.18
CA ILE A 426 15.05 14.56 32.83
C ILE A 426 14.93 13.13 32.36
N LEU A 427 15.07 12.86 31.05
CA LEU A 427 15.08 11.53 30.48
C LEU A 427 16.15 10.65 31.13
N GLN A 428 17.40 11.17 31.26
CA GLN A 428 18.47 10.46 31.93
C GLN A 428 18.11 10.11 33.37
N LYS A 429 17.63 11.07 34.16
CA LYS A 429 17.25 10.86 35.56
C LYS A 429 16.10 9.87 35.72
N LEU A 430 15.13 9.86 34.83
CA LEU A 430 14.02 8.88 34.84
C LEU A 430 14.57 7.48 34.58
N CYS A 431 15.45 7.31 33.60
CA CYS A 431 16.06 6.02 33.30
C CYS A 431 16.94 5.52 34.48
N GLU A 432 17.73 6.37 35.10
CA GLU A 432 18.50 6.03 36.29
C GLU A 432 17.59 5.67 37.47
N LYS A 433 16.51 6.42 37.73
CA LYS A 433 15.57 6.21 38.83
C LYS A 433 14.84 4.86 38.74
N TYR A 434 14.46 4.44 37.53
CA TYR A 434 13.67 3.23 37.29
C TYR A 434 14.52 2.06 36.74
N ASP A 435 15.85 2.21 36.63
CA ASP A 435 16.79 1.21 36.12
C ASP A 435 16.47 0.76 34.67
N TYR A 436 16.27 1.73 33.76
CA TYR A 436 16.07 1.48 32.33
C TYR A 436 17.25 1.98 31.51
N THR A 437 17.57 1.27 30.45
CA THR A 437 18.52 1.68 29.41
C THR A 437 17.79 2.26 28.19
N ILE A 438 18.46 3.11 27.42
CA ILE A 438 17.90 3.68 26.18
C ILE A 438 18.68 3.14 24.99
N VAL A 439 17.94 2.68 23.97
CA VAL A 439 18.49 2.34 22.66
C VAL A 439 17.86 3.25 21.61
N PHE A 440 18.69 3.98 20.89
CA PHE A 440 18.29 4.79 19.76
C PHE A 440 18.49 4.01 18.46
N ASN A 441 17.42 3.72 17.73
CA ASN A 441 17.44 3.03 16.45
C ASN A 441 16.87 3.94 15.35
N PRO A 442 17.66 4.82 14.72
CA PRO A 442 17.22 5.70 13.68
C PRO A 442 16.91 4.91 12.40
N HIS A 443 15.92 5.37 11.64
CA HIS A 443 15.58 4.80 10.34
C HIS A 443 16.82 4.79 9.39
N PRO A 444 17.00 3.79 8.51
CA PRO A 444 18.14 3.71 7.59
C PRO A 444 18.42 5.00 6.78
N ASN A 445 17.38 5.75 6.40
CA ASN A 445 17.53 7.04 5.71
C ASN A 445 18.13 8.15 6.61
N ILE A 446 18.13 8.00 7.92
CA ILE A 446 18.68 8.96 8.90
C ILE A 446 20.10 8.59 9.32
N ILE A 447 20.52 7.34 9.14
CA ILE A 447 21.88 6.87 9.51
C ILE A 447 23.00 7.77 8.96
N PRO A 448 22.96 8.26 7.71
CA PRO A 448 24.00 9.15 7.19
C PRO A 448 24.14 10.48 7.95
N TYR A 449 23.11 10.87 8.71
CA TYR A 449 23.06 12.10 9.52
C TYR A 449 23.37 11.87 11.01
N LEU A 450 23.67 10.62 11.45
CA LEU A 450 23.95 10.31 12.85
C LEU A 450 25.10 11.12 13.44
N LYS A 451 26.10 11.47 12.63
CA LYS A 451 27.23 12.31 13.02
C LYS A 451 26.84 13.72 13.47
N ASP A 452 25.66 14.18 13.05
CA ASP A 452 25.15 15.51 13.37
C ASP A 452 24.38 15.52 14.71
N PHE A 453 23.93 14.34 15.19
CA PHE A 453 23.32 14.19 16.50
C PHE A 453 24.36 14.22 17.62
N ASN A 454 24.02 14.93 18.69
CA ASN A 454 24.78 14.84 19.95
C ASN A 454 24.19 13.70 20.79
N ILE A 455 24.80 12.50 20.73
CA ILE A 455 24.32 11.32 21.43
C ILE A 455 25.09 11.13 22.73
N PRO A 456 24.44 11.31 23.90
CA PRO A 456 25.12 11.17 25.21
C PRO A 456 25.45 9.70 25.51
N SER A 457 26.41 9.47 26.38
CA SER A 457 26.94 8.13 26.71
C SER A 457 25.91 7.17 27.34
N TYR A 458 24.81 7.69 27.90
CA TYR A 458 23.74 6.86 28.46
C TYR A 458 22.77 6.33 27.41
N VAL A 459 22.85 6.84 26.18
CA VAL A 459 22.03 6.36 25.03
C VAL A 459 22.88 5.45 24.16
N LYS A 460 22.50 4.21 24.03
CA LYS A 460 23.12 3.24 23.11
C LYS A 460 22.54 3.41 21.71
N ILE A 461 23.39 3.48 20.70
CA ILE A 461 22.93 3.37 19.30
C ILE A 461 22.77 1.89 18.98
N ALA A 462 21.63 1.50 18.39
CA ALA A 462 21.42 0.13 17.91
C ALA A 462 22.47 -0.24 16.85
N ASN A 463 23.00 -1.44 16.94
CA ASN A 463 23.93 -1.94 15.94
C ASN A 463 23.15 -2.31 14.67
N HIS A 464 23.66 -1.91 13.50
CA HIS A 464 23.03 -2.23 12.20
C HIS A 464 22.93 -3.73 11.90
N ASN A 465 23.69 -4.57 12.60
CA ASN A 465 23.63 -6.02 12.48
C ASN A 465 22.71 -6.67 13.54
N GLU A 466 22.12 -5.87 14.42
CA GLU A 466 21.20 -6.35 15.46
C GLU A 466 19.81 -6.52 14.86
N SER A 467 19.20 -7.69 15.07
CA SER A 467 17.86 -7.99 14.60
C SER A 467 16.82 -7.01 15.17
N LEU A 468 15.98 -6.41 14.34
CA LEU A 468 14.85 -5.59 14.79
C LEU A 468 13.91 -6.39 15.71
N GLN A 469 13.73 -7.68 15.43
CA GLN A 469 12.91 -8.57 16.25
C GLN A 469 13.48 -8.71 17.66
N GLU A 470 14.81 -8.84 17.78
CA GLU A 470 15.49 -8.88 19.08
C GLU A 470 15.36 -7.56 19.84
N LEU A 471 15.50 -6.42 19.15
CA LEU A 471 15.31 -5.09 19.77
C LEU A 471 13.91 -4.94 20.35
N PHE A 472 12.85 -5.37 19.65
CA PHE A 472 11.48 -5.32 20.17
C PHE A 472 11.28 -6.29 21.35
N CYS A 473 11.81 -7.50 21.25
CA CYS A 473 11.74 -8.48 22.34
C CYS A 473 12.43 -7.97 23.62
N ASN A 474 13.58 -7.32 23.49
CA ASN A 474 14.39 -6.82 24.58
C ASN A 474 13.96 -5.44 25.12
N SER A 475 12.98 -4.79 24.49
CA SER A 475 12.45 -3.48 24.93
C SER A 475 11.13 -3.64 25.67
N SER A 476 10.87 -2.80 26.69
CA SER A 476 9.60 -2.75 27.43
C SER A 476 8.67 -1.66 26.93
N LEU A 477 9.22 -0.63 26.28
CA LEU A 477 8.53 0.55 25.82
C LEU A 477 9.18 1.05 24.53
N MET A 478 8.36 1.58 23.63
CA MET A 478 8.83 2.29 22.44
C MET A 478 8.42 3.76 22.49
N ILE A 479 9.34 4.65 22.12
CA ILE A 479 9.05 6.04 21.78
C ILE A 479 9.24 6.17 20.25
N THR A 480 8.17 6.50 19.54
CA THR A 480 8.18 6.68 18.08
C THR A 480 7.26 7.83 17.70
N ASP A 481 6.99 8.01 16.43
CA ASP A 481 6.08 9.04 15.92
C ASP A 481 4.96 8.45 15.05
N TYR A 482 5.26 8.05 13.79
CA TYR A 482 4.28 7.53 12.83
C TYR A 482 4.60 6.10 12.36
N SER A 483 5.54 5.43 12.97
CA SER A 483 6.04 4.14 12.51
C SER A 483 5.04 3.00 12.70
N SER A 484 4.90 2.13 11.68
CA SER A 484 4.12 0.90 11.77
C SER A 484 4.73 -0.15 12.70
N VAL A 485 6.02 -0.03 13.06
CA VAL A 485 6.66 -0.94 14.04
C VAL A 485 6.07 -0.84 15.45
N ALA A 486 5.26 0.20 15.73
CA ALA A 486 4.44 0.28 16.93
C ALA A 486 3.51 -0.95 17.11
N PHE A 487 3.07 -1.54 16.00
CA PHE A 487 2.26 -2.77 16.02
C PHE A 487 3.04 -3.98 16.55
N GLU A 488 4.35 -4.05 16.33
CA GLU A 488 5.21 -5.12 16.89
C GLU A 488 5.25 -5.04 18.42
N MET A 489 5.39 -3.84 18.98
CA MET A 489 5.33 -3.62 20.42
C MET A 489 3.96 -3.98 20.98
N ALA A 490 2.88 -3.54 20.33
CA ALA A 490 1.52 -3.89 20.71
C ALA A 490 1.27 -5.41 20.64
N TYR A 491 1.84 -6.10 19.63
CA TYR A 491 1.77 -7.56 19.55
C TYR A 491 2.40 -8.24 20.77
N LEU A 492 3.46 -7.65 21.31
CA LEU A 492 4.16 -8.11 22.52
C LEU A 492 3.53 -7.61 23.84
N ASN A 493 2.37 -6.94 23.80
CA ASN A 493 1.71 -6.28 24.94
C ASN A 493 2.58 -5.19 25.60
N LYS A 494 3.33 -4.45 24.81
CA LYS A 494 4.23 -3.38 25.27
C LYS A 494 3.70 -2.03 24.79
N PRO A 495 3.69 -0.98 25.65
CA PRO A 495 3.16 0.33 25.30
C PRO A 495 4.07 1.10 24.36
N VAL A 496 3.46 2.10 23.70
CA VAL A 496 4.15 3.02 22.80
C VAL A 496 3.84 4.46 23.22
N ILE A 497 4.81 5.36 23.16
CA ILE A 497 4.55 6.80 23.20
C ILE A 497 4.74 7.36 21.79
N TYR A 498 3.72 8.04 21.27
CA TYR A 498 3.76 8.67 19.96
C TYR A 498 4.13 10.15 20.09
N TYR A 499 5.34 10.51 19.70
CA TYR A 499 5.86 11.89 19.73
C TYR A 499 5.61 12.56 18.38
N GLN A 500 4.45 13.24 18.24
CA GLN A 500 3.92 13.77 16.98
C GLN A 500 3.91 15.31 16.96
N PHE A 501 5.07 15.92 17.04
CA PHE A 501 5.22 17.40 17.06
C PHE A 501 4.93 18.07 15.70
N ASP A 502 4.96 17.33 14.59
CA ASP A 502 4.84 17.79 13.20
C ASP A 502 3.67 17.13 12.43
N HIS A 503 2.55 16.83 13.10
CA HIS A 503 1.46 16.00 12.56
C HIS A 503 0.91 16.53 11.22
N GLU A 504 0.66 17.84 11.10
CA GLU A 504 0.12 18.41 9.87
C GLU A 504 1.14 18.40 8.74
N GLU A 505 2.40 18.72 9.03
CA GLU A 505 3.48 18.71 8.04
C GLU A 505 3.78 17.30 7.56
N PHE A 506 3.74 16.31 8.43
CA PHE A 506 4.02 14.92 8.08
C PHE A 506 3.10 14.41 6.97
N PHE A 507 1.79 14.52 7.12
CA PHE A 507 0.84 14.02 6.13
C PHE A 507 0.78 14.88 4.85
N ASN A 508 1.19 16.15 4.90
CA ASN A 508 1.28 17.01 3.73
C ASN A 508 2.57 16.80 2.91
N SER A 509 3.67 16.42 3.54
CA SER A 509 5.00 16.30 2.92
C SER A 509 5.48 14.87 2.70
N HIS A 510 4.91 13.88 3.39
CA HIS A 510 5.27 12.48 3.25
C HIS A 510 4.52 11.79 2.11
N THR A 511 5.03 10.63 1.69
CA THR A 511 4.45 9.80 0.61
C THR A 511 3.20 9.03 1.04
N TYR A 512 2.87 9.03 2.33
CA TYR A 512 1.74 8.29 2.89
C TYR A 512 0.45 9.12 2.87
N GLN A 513 -0.67 8.47 2.53
CA GLN A 513 -2.00 9.02 2.73
C GLN A 513 -2.58 8.47 4.04
N LYS A 514 -3.34 9.30 4.74
CA LYS A 514 -4.01 8.88 5.98
C LYS A 514 -4.93 7.70 5.69
N GLY A 515 -4.73 6.61 6.42
CA GLY A 515 -5.55 5.40 6.36
C GLY A 515 -6.60 5.35 7.48
N TYR A 516 -6.90 4.12 7.93
CA TYR A 516 -7.94 3.86 8.93
C TYR A 516 -7.50 4.12 10.36
N PHE A 517 -6.21 4.13 10.65
CA PHE A 517 -5.68 4.17 12.02
C PHE A 517 -5.64 5.59 12.57
N ASP A 518 -6.33 5.81 13.67
CA ASP A 518 -6.29 7.05 14.44
C ASP A 518 -5.44 6.85 15.69
N TYR A 519 -4.30 7.53 15.77
CA TYR A 519 -3.35 7.37 16.88
C TYR A 519 -3.95 7.70 18.25
N LYS A 520 -4.87 8.67 18.34
CA LYS A 520 -5.50 9.05 19.61
C LYS A 520 -6.58 8.07 20.05
N LYS A 521 -7.26 7.43 19.09
CA LYS A 521 -8.36 6.49 19.33
C LYS A 521 -7.90 5.04 19.36
N ASP A 522 -7.10 4.63 18.37
CA ASP A 522 -6.71 3.25 18.13
C ASP A 522 -5.28 2.95 18.61
N GLY A 523 -4.54 3.97 19.07
CA GLY A 523 -3.13 3.88 19.46
C GLY A 523 -2.87 3.00 20.67
N PHE A 524 -1.62 2.58 20.80
CA PHE A 524 -1.12 1.67 21.85
C PHE A 524 -0.47 2.40 23.02
N GLY A 525 -0.70 3.70 23.11
CA GLY A 525 -0.18 4.58 24.15
C GLY A 525 -0.44 6.06 23.81
N PRO A 526 0.01 6.99 24.65
CA PRO A 526 -0.29 8.41 24.52
C PRO A 526 0.34 9.03 23.27
N VAL A 527 -0.40 9.99 22.67
CA VAL A 527 0.08 10.90 21.63
C VAL A 527 0.43 12.23 22.29
N VAL A 528 1.67 12.67 22.10
CA VAL A 528 2.21 13.91 22.69
C VAL A 528 2.90 14.74 21.61
N GLU A 529 2.89 16.07 21.78
CA GLU A 529 3.40 17.01 20.78
C GLU A 529 4.65 17.77 21.27
N ASP A 530 4.95 17.68 22.56
CA ASP A 530 6.09 18.34 23.19
C ASP A 530 6.86 17.41 24.15
N GLU A 531 8.11 17.80 24.49
CA GLU A 531 9.01 17.01 25.33
C GLU A 531 8.50 16.90 26.77
N GLU A 532 7.90 17.95 27.34
CA GLU A 532 7.43 17.95 28.73
C GLU A 532 6.32 16.92 28.91
N SER A 533 5.33 16.93 28.00
CA SER A 533 4.25 15.95 27.96
C SER A 533 4.78 14.54 27.75
N LEU A 534 5.78 14.36 26.86
CA LEU A 534 6.41 13.07 26.62
C LEU A 534 7.04 12.51 27.90
N LEU A 535 7.86 13.31 28.57
CA LEU A 535 8.58 12.90 29.78
C LEU A 535 7.63 12.58 30.93
N LYS A 536 6.52 13.31 31.05
CA LYS A 536 5.46 13.02 32.01
C LYS A 536 4.78 11.68 31.75
N GLU A 537 4.40 11.41 30.50
CA GLU A 537 3.79 10.12 30.15
C GLU A 537 4.79 8.97 30.26
N LEU A 538 6.06 9.21 29.95
CA LEU A 538 7.14 8.25 30.20
C LEU A 538 7.22 7.90 31.69
N GLU A 539 7.26 8.87 32.59
CA GLU A 539 7.31 8.61 34.03
C GLU A 539 6.10 7.80 34.50
N ASN A 540 4.88 8.12 34.01
CA ASN A 540 3.67 7.37 34.32
C ASN A 540 3.79 5.90 33.93
N LEU A 541 4.33 5.61 32.74
CA LEU A 541 4.54 4.23 32.28
C LEU A 541 5.64 3.50 33.06
N LEU A 542 6.75 4.18 33.36
CA LEU A 542 7.83 3.61 34.16
C LEU A 542 7.40 3.28 35.59
N GLN A 543 6.54 4.10 36.20
CA GLN A 543 5.94 3.83 37.53
C GLN A 543 5.08 2.57 37.54
N ASN A 544 4.51 2.19 36.38
CA ASN A 544 3.67 1.01 36.20
C ASN A 544 4.42 -0.14 35.50
N ASP A 545 5.75 -0.18 35.63
CA ASP A 545 6.64 -1.19 35.00
C ASP A 545 6.36 -1.37 33.50
N CYS A 546 6.04 -0.30 32.80
CA CYS A 546 5.65 -0.28 31.38
C CYS A 546 4.47 -1.19 31.01
N ASN A 547 3.56 -1.48 31.95
CA ASN A 547 2.35 -2.22 31.64
C ASN A 547 1.33 -1.28 30.96
N PRO A 548 0.75 -1.66 29.82
CA PRO A 548 -0.34 -0.91 29.21
C PRO A 548 -1.55 -0.83 30.13
N PHE A 549 -2.27 0.28 30.14
CA PHE A 549 -3.46 0.48 30.97
C PHE A 549 -4.56 1.26 30.22
N GLY A 550 -5.80 1.19 30.76
CA GLY A 550 -6.95 1.89 30.20
C GLY A 550 -7.20 1.53 28.74
N ILE A 551 -7.58 2.52 27.94
CA ILE A 551 -7.91 2.35 26.51
C ILE A 551 -6.76 1.74 25.70
N TYR A 552 -5.52 2.02 26.06
CA TYR A 552 -4.34 1.48 25.36
C TYR A 552 -4.21 -0.02 25.52
N LYS A 553 -4.54 -0.54 26.71
CA LYS A 553 -4.61 -1.98 26.94
C LYS A 553 -5.71 -2.63 26.11
N ASP A 554 -6.91 -2.03 26.10
CA ASP A 554 -8.05 -2.53 25.33
C ASP A 554 -7.73 -2.55 23.83
N ASN A 555 -7.06 -1.51 23.32
CA ASN A 555 -6.61 -1.43 21.94
C ASN A 555 -5.60 -2.55 21.61
N ILE A 556 -4.59 -2.75 22.47
CA ILE A 556 -3.58 -3.80 22.30
C ILE A 556 -4.23 -5.20 22.29
N ASP A 557 -5.18 -5.44 23.18
CA ASP A 557 -5.85 -6.74 23.32
C ASP A 557 -6.77 -7.04 22.13
N SER A 558 -7.38 -6.02 21.52
CA SER A 558 -8.36 -6.18 20.43
C SER A 558 -7.80 -6.07 19.02
N THR A 559 -6.59 -5.50 18.83
CA THR A 559 -6.04 -5.20 17.50
C THR A 559 -5.75 -6.44 16.68
N PHE A 560 -5.12 -7.47 17.27
CA PHE A 560 -4.65 -8.62 16.53
C PHE A 560 -5.66 -9.76 16.55
N ALA A 561 -5.95 -10.32 15.38
CA ALA A 561 -6.85 -11.46 15.25
C ALA A 561 -6.24 -12.74 15.89
N PHE A 562 -4.91 -12.86 15.89
CA PHE A 562 -4.20 -14.06 16.36
C PHE A 562 -2.94 -13.69 17.15
N LYS A 563 -2.83 -14.21 18.36
CA LYS A 563 -1.64 -14.14 19.24
C LYS A 563 -1.30 -15.54 19.80
N ASP A 564 -1.24 -16.55 18.93
CA ASP A 564 -1.17 -17.97 19.30
C ASP A 564 0.08 -18.71 18.79
N GLY A 565 1.01 -17.99 18.14
CA GLY A 565 2.25 -18.56 17.60
C GLY A 565 2.04 -19.51 16.41
N LYS A 566 0.95 -19.34 15.64
CA LYS A 566 0.58 -20.20 14.50
C LYS A 566 0.37 -19.40 13.20
N CYS A 567 0.96 -18.23 13.08
CA CYS A 567 0.83 -17.40 11.88
C CYS A 567 1.48 -18.08 10.68
N CYS A 568 2.69 -18.61 10.83
CA CYS A 568 3.38 -19.36 9.75
C CYS A 568 2.56 -20.56 9.28
N GLU A 569 1.94 -21.30 10.20
CA GLU A 569 1.09 -22.45 9.86
C GLU A 569 -0.12 -22.02 9.01
N ARG A 570 -0.80 -20.94 9.42
CA ARG A 570 -1.94 -20.39 8.67
C ARG A 570 -1.54 -19.90 7.29
N ILE A 571 -0.45 -19.14 7.21
CA ILE A 571 0.09 -18.62 5.95
C ILE A 571 0.44 -19.79 5.01
N TYR A 572 1.17 -20.80 5.50
CA TYR A 572 1.51 -21.97 4.69
C TYR A 572 0.27 -22.70 4.17
N LYS A 573 -0.74 -22.93 5.02
CA LYS A 573 -2.00 -23.59 4.63
C LYS A 573 -2.72 -22.82 3.54
N VAL A 574 -2.83 -21.50 3.66
CA VAL A 574 -3.48 -20.67 2.64
C VAL A 574 -2.68 -20.74 1.33
N ILE A 575 -1.36 -20.58 1.37
CA ILE A 575 -0.52 -20.66 0.16
C ILE A 575 -0.60 -22.04 -0.51
N LYS A 576 -0.66 -23.12 0.28
CA LYS A 576 -0.68 -24.49 -0.23
C LYS A 576 -2.02 -24.91 -0.80
N TYR A 577 -3.11 -24.51 -0.16
CA TYR A 577 -4.46 -24.99 -0.44
C TYR A 577 -5.38 -23.96 -1.10
N ASP A 578 -4.96 -22.69 -1.16
CA ASP A 578 -5.63 -21.70 -2.00
C ASP A 578 -5.24 -21.94 -3.46
N LYS A 579 -5.81 -23.02 -3.97
CA LYS A 579 -5.68 -23.43 -5.38
C LYS A 579 -6.82 -22.82 -6.18
#